data_b605df376cf1c1767c586b71f42391f0
#
_entry.id   b605df376cf1c1767c586b71f42391f0
#
_cell.length_a   1.000
_cell.length_b   1.000
_cell.length_c   1.000
_cell.angle_alpha   90.00
_cell.angle_beta   90.00
_cell.angle_gamma   90.00
#
_symmetry.space_group_name_H-M   'P 1'
#
loop_
_entity.id
_entity.type
_entity.pdbx_description
1 polymer ?
#
loop_
_entity_poly.entity_id
_entity_poly.type
_entity_poly.pdbx_seq_one_letter_code
_entity_poly.pdbx_strand_id
1 'polypeptide(L)'
;MKVAIVGAGTAGLYCAVSLLESLPKFIKVDLIHSRVINPIEVGESSLVSFPHALSCGVDYVHHFDAAELGSTIKFGVQFKNWNGDPFIPFASGAYGIQFDTTKLPRFILPRLNKMYQNFSEKIKTVKEIKSLGKKVSIDGQIYDYVIDCRGYPEDYSDYIISDKVYLDSGIVVKSYTPGDWEYTYHIA
;
A
#
# COMPACT_ATOMS: atom_id res chain seq x y z
N MET A 1 -7.61 -13.97 18.50
CA MET A 1 -7.42 -14.06 17.04
C MET A 1 -6.14 -13.33 16.68
N LYS A 2 -5.38 -13.89 15.74
CA LYS A 2 -4.11 -13.35 15.29
C LYS A 2 -4.05 -13.31 13.76
N VAL A 3 -3.79 -12.14 13.22
CA VAL A 3 -3.69 -11.89 11.78
C VAL A 3 -2.24 -11.57 11.43
N ALA A 4 -1.73 -12.11 10.34
CA ALA A 4 -0.45 -11.71 9.78
C ALA A 4 -0.65 -11.01 8.44
N ILE A 5 0.14 -9.96 8.22
CA ILE A 5 0.32 -9.31 6.94
C ILE A 5 1.77 -9.55 6.53
N VAL A 6 1.99 -10.10 5.35
CA VAL A 6 3.34 -10.39 4.84
C VAL A 6 3.69 -9.44 3.71
N GLY A 7 4.69 -8.58 3.95
CA GLY A 7 5.10 -7.51 3.06
C GLY A 7 4.75 -6.13 3.61
N ALA A 8 5.72 -5.20 3.58
CA ALA A 8 5.56 -3.81 4.03
C ALA A 8 5.71 -2.81 2.86
N GLY A 9 5.30 -3.20 1.68
CA GLY A 9 5.04 -2.29 0.57
C GLY A 9 3.74 -1.52 0.79
N THR A 10 3.34 -0.69 -0.18
CA THR A 10 2.12 0.13 -0.09
C THR A 10 0.89 -0.68 0.28
N ALA A 11 0.67 -1.85 -0.35
CA ALA A 11 -0.47 -2.72 -0.06
C ALA A 11 -0.47 -3.23 1.39
N GLY A 12 0.68 -3.71 1.88
CA GLY A 12 0.78 -4.26 3.25
C GLY A 12 0.64 -3.18 4.32
N LEU A 13 1.22 -2.02 4.12
CA LEU A 13 1.09 -0.89 5.03
C LEU A 13 -0.33 -0.34 5.06
N TYR A 14 -0.97 -0.18 3.90
CA TYR A 14 -2.37 0.22 3.80
C TYR A 14 -3.31 -0.78 4.48
N CYS A 15 -3.06 -2.08 4.26
CA CYS A 15 -3.79 -3.15 4.93
C CYS A 15 -3.62 -3.09 6.45
N ALA A 16 -2.39 -2.88 6.95
CA ALA A 16 -2.12 -2.77 8.39
C ALA A 16 -2.88 -1.59 9.02
N VAL A 17 -2.82 -0.41 8.40
CA VAL A 17 -3.54 0.78 8.84
C VAL A 17 -5.05 0.50 8.90
N SER A 18 -5.63 -0.02 7.82
CA SER A 18 -7.07 -0.27 7.70
C SER A 18 -7.57 -1.32 8.71
N LEU A 19 -6.80 -2.41 8.91
CA LEU A 19 -7.17 -3.45 9.86
C LEU A 19 -7.09 -2.97 11.32
N LEU A 20 -6.03 -2.23 11.66
CA LEU A 20 -5.83 -1.75 13.03
C LEU A 20 -6.84 -0.68 13.43
N GLU A 21 -7.28 0.14 12.48
CA GLU A 21 -8.35 1.10 12.69
C GLU A 21 -9.71 0.41 12.88
N SER A 22 -10.02 -0.59 12.03
CA SER A 22 -11.35 -1.19 11.95
C SER A 22 -11.56 -2.38 12.88
N LEU A 23 -10.51 -3.12 13.25
CA LEU A 23 -10.65 -4.33 14.04
C LEU A 23 -10.66 -4.07 15.56
N PRO A 24 -11.38 -4.90 16.34
CA PRO A 24 -11.30 -4.84 17.78
C PRO A 24 -9.88 -4.98 18.33
N LYS A 25 -9.53 -4.21 19.35
CA LYS A 25 -8.17 -4.13 19.95
C LYS A 25 -7.63 -5.45 20.50
N PHE A 26 -8.48 -6.45 20.76
CA PHE A 26 -8.03 -7.78 21.19
C PHE A 26 -7.50 -8.65 20.04
N ILE A 27 -7.69 -8.24 18.78
CA ILE A 27 -7.14 -8.93 17.62
C ILE A 27 -5.72 -8.46 17.41
N LYS A 28 -4.76 -9.39 17.46
CA LYS A 28 -3.35 -9.10 17.23
C LYS A 28 -3.05 -9.06 15.74
N VAL A 29 -2.32 -8.05 15.29
CA VAL A 29 -1.89 -7.86 13.91
C VAL A 29 -0.35 -7.84 13.86
N ASP A 30 0.23 -8.83 13.20
CA ASP A 30 1.67 -8.89 12.93
C ASP A 30 1.92 -8.45 11.49
N LEU A 31 2.76 -7.46 11.27
CA LEU A 31 3.32 -7.10 9.96
C LEU A 31 4.71 -7.73 9.85
N ILE A 32 4.87 -8.65 8.88
CA ILE A 32 6.10 -9.41 8.68
C ILE A 32 6.73 -8.97 7.36
N HIS A 33 7.96 -8.47 7.39
CA HIS A 33 8.63 -8.02 6.17
C HIS A 33 10.14 -8.22 6.23
N SER A 34 10.75 -8.29 5.04
CA SER A 34 12.20 -8.38 4.88
C SER A 34 12.84 -7.00 4.80
N ARG A 35 14.08 -6.89 5.28
CA ARG A 35 14.95 -5.72 5.00
C ARG A 35 15.77 -5.88 3.74
N VAL A 36 15.80 -7.11 3.18
CA VAL A 36 16.64 -7.42 2.01
C VAL A 36 15.90 -7.11 0.70
N ILE A 37 14.58 -7.25 0.72
CA ILE A 37 13.73 -6.98 -0.45
C ILE A 37 13.33 -5.51 -0.39
N ASN A 38 13.91 -4.70 -1.27
CA ASN A 38 13.53 -3.31 -1.39
C ASN A 38 12.19 -3.18 -2.09
N PRO A 39 11.30 -2.27 -1.63
CA PRO A 39 10.13 -1.90 -2.40
C PRO A 39 10.57 -1.26 -3.74
N ILE A 40 9.67 -1.30 -4.71
CA ILE A 40 9.88 -0.55 -5.96
C ILE A 40 9.92 0.93 -5.59
N GLU A 41 11.05 1.58 -5.86
CA GLU A 41 11.28 2.99 -5.52
C GLU A 41 10.65 3.92 -6.56
N VAL A 42 9.33 4.01 -6.55
CA VAL A 42 8.55 4.85 -7.47
C VAL A 42 7.58 5.75 -6.71
N GLY A 43 7.15 6.82 -7.36
CA GLY A 43 5.98 7.58 -6.88
C GLY A 43 4.72 6.79 -7.16
N GLU A 44 3.79 6.79 -6.22
CA GLU A 44 2.47 6.21 -6.39
C GLU A 44 1.38 7.27 -6.29
N SER A 45 0.29 7.00 -6.96
CA SER A 45 -0.89 7.86 -7.00
C SER A 45 -2.10 7.12 -6.49
N SER A 46 -2.75 7.67 -5.48
CA SER A 46 -3.87 7.02 -4.82
C SER A 46 -5.24 7.52 -5.28
N LEU A 47 -6.27 6.79 -4.88
CA LEU A 47 -7.65 7.25 -4.82
C LEU A 47 -7.94 7.88 -3.44
N VAL A 48 -9.13 8.42 -3.28
CA VAL A 48 -9.57 9.13 -2.07
C VAL A 48 -9.57 8.27 -0.81
N SER A 49 -9.74 6.95 -0.95
CA SER A 49 -9.73 6.01 0.17
C SER A 49 -8.40 5.94 0.91
N PHE A 50 -7.29 6.18 0.21
CA PHE A 50 -5.96 6.04 0.80
C PHE A 50 -5.65 7.15 1.83
N PRO A 51 -5.70 8.46 1.50
CA PRO A 51 -5.49 9.50 2.51
C PRO A 51 -6.55 9.47 3.61
N HIS A 52 -7.78 9.04 3.31
CA HIS A 52 -8.81 8.85 4.33
C HIS A 52 -8.40 7.78 5.35
N ALA A 53 -7.95 6.61 4.89
CA ALA A 53 -7.49 5.55 5.78
C ALA A 53 -6.26 5.98 6.60
N LEU A 54 -5.31 6.71 6.00
CA LEU A 54 -4.17 7.27 6.73
C LEU A 54 -4.63 8.26 7.82
N SER A 55 -5.62 9.10 7.51
CA SER A 55 -6.14 10.06 8.48
C SER A 55 -6.82 9.36 9.66
N CYS A 56 -7.63 8.33 9.41
CA CYS A 56 -8.31 7.58 10.47
C CYS A 56 -7.35 6.69 11.29
N GLY A 57 -6.39 6.05 10.63
CA GLY A 57 -5.58 5.01 11.24
C GLY A 57 -4.21 5.46 11.76
N VAL A 58 -3.65 6.57 11.27
CA VAL A 58 -2.32 7.07 11.69
C VAL A 58 -2.26 8.59 11.84
N ASP A 59 -3.42 9.23 12.02
CA ASP A 59 -3.56 10.68 12.23
C ASP A 59 -2.89 11.53 11.13
N TYR A 60 -2.93 11.05 9.87
CA TYR A 60 -2.39 11.80 8.74
C TYR A 60 -3.18 13.08 8.51
N VAL A 61 -2.48 14.20 8.50
CA VAL A 61 -3.01 15.51 8.11
C VAL A 61 -2.14 16.09 7.01
N HIS A 62 -2.65 16.19 5.78
CA HIS A 62 -1.86 16.58 4.61
C HIS A 62 -1.04 17.85 4.83
N HIS A 63 -1.64 18.88 5.42
CA HIS A 63 -0.98 20.17 5.65
C HIS A 63 0.30 20.06 6.50
N PHE A 64 0.34 19.12 7.45
CA PHE A 64 1.50 18.93 8.33
C PHE A 64 2.44 17.84 7.84
N ASP A 65 1.91 16.79 7.23
CA ASP A 65 2.64 15.54 6.96
C ASP A 65 3.12 15.42 5.50
N ALA A 66 2.68 16.33 4.60
CA ALA A 66 3.00 16.25 3.18
C ALA A 66 4.51 16.18 2.90
N ALA A 67 5.31 16.98 3.60
CA ALA A 67 6.77 16.98 3.41
C ALA A 67 7.42 15.68 3.88
N GLU A 68 6.97 15.13 5.02
CA GLU A 68 7.47 13.86 5.56
C GLU A 68 7.16 12.69 4.63
N LEU A 69 5.93 12.62 4.12
CA LEU A 69 5.48 11.58 3.18
C LEU A 69 5.94 11.85 1.74
N GLY A 70 6.39 13.06 1.41
CA GLY A 70 6.67 13.48 0.04
C GLY A 70 5.42 13.44 -0.80
N SER A 71 4.31 13.96 -0.28
CA SER A 71 3.00 13.85 -0.91
C SER A 71 2.47 15.19 -1.43
N THR A 72 1.68 15.11 -2.50
CA THR A 72 0.91 16.21 -3.07
C THR A 72 -0.55 15.81 -3.21
N ILE A 73 -1.45 16.78 -3.14
CA ILE A 73 -2.88 16.54 -3.33
C ILE A 73 -3.18 16.23 -4.80
N LYS A 74 -4.14 15.33 -5.00
CA LYS A 74 -4.66 14.94 -6.30
C LYS A 74 -6.18 15.06 -6.29
N PHE A 75 -6.74 15.87 -7.20
CA PHE A 75 -8.18 16.13 -7.28
C PHE A 75 -8.92 15.32 -8.35
N GLY A 76 -8.20 14.57 -9.15
CA GLY A 76 -8.82 13.78 -10.21
C GLY A 76 -7.81 13.04 -11.07
N VAL A 77 -8.29 12.50 -12.19
CA VAL A 77 -7.50 11.77 -13.18
C VAL A 77 -7.76 12.37 -14.55
N GLN A 78 -6.72 12.78 -15.24
CA GLN A 78 -6.75 13.22 -16.62
C GLN A 78 -6.30 12.09 -17.53
N PHE A 79 -7.12 11.72 -18.49
CA PHE A 79 -6.74 10.82 -19.56
C PHE A 79 -6.29 11.62 -20.78
N LYS A 80 -5.24 11.17 -21.45
CA LYS A 80 -4.72 11.74 -22.69
C LYS A 80 -4.71 10.70 -23.78
N ASN A 81 -5.04 11.10 -25.01
CA ASN A 81 -5.19 10.23 -26.18
C ASN A 81 -6.23 9.09 -25.98
N TRP A 82 -7.17 9.32 -25.09
CA TRP A 82 -8.20 8.35 -24.79
C TRP A 82 -9.58 9.03 -24.86
N ASN A 83 -10.33 8.68 -25.89
CA ASN A 83 -11.75 9.02 -26.06
C ASN A 83 -12.11 10.48 -25.69
N GLY A 84 -11.38 11.45 -26.28
CA GLY A 84 -11.64 12.87 -26.08
C GLY A 84 -10.96 13.49 -24.85
N ASP A 85 -9.93 12.87 -24.34
CA ASP A 85 -9.12 13.40 -23.22
C ASP A 85 -9.95 13.76 -21.98
N PRO A 86 -10.82 12.88 -21.46
CA PRO A 86 -11.67 13.25 -20.34
C PRO A 86 -10.86 13.51 -19.06
N PHE A 87 -11.28 14.52 -18.29
CA PHE A 87 -10.90 14.69 -16.92
C PHE A 87 -12.00 14.16 -16.00
N ILE A 88 -11.64 13.28 -15.08
CA ILE A 88 -12.54 12.69 -14.09
C ILE A 88 -12.18 13.27 -12.72
N PRO A 89 -12.91 14.28 -12.23
CA PRO A 89 -12.68 14.86 -10.91
C PRO A 89 -13.15 13.88 -9.83
N PHE A 90 -12.51 13.95 -8.67
CA PHE A 90 -13.05 13.33 -7.47
C PHE A 90 -14.26 14.15 -6.94
N ALA A 91 -15.05 13.56 -6.04
CA ALA A 91 -16.17 14.26 -5.44
C ALA A 91 -15.70 15.51 -4.69
N SER A 92 -16.58 16.52 -4.58
CA SER A 92 -16.27 17.78 -3.89
C SER A 92 -15.78 17.53 -2.46
N GLY A 93 -14.66 18.14 -2.11
CA GLY A 93 -13.99 17.96 -0.82
C GLY A 93 -13.19 16.67 -0.67
N ALA A 94 -13.25 15.75 -1.64
CA ALA A 94 -12.47 14.53 -1.63
C ALA A 94 -11.16 14.72 -2.42
N TYR A 95 -10.08 14.10 -1.96
CA TYR A 95 -8.80 14.12 -2.62
C TYR A 95 -8.07 12.78 -2.48
N GLY A 96 -7.32 12.42 -3.49
CA GLY A 96 -6.25 11.44 -3.38
C GLY A 96 -4.92 12.12 -3.11
N ILE A 97 -3.86 11.35 -3.01
CA ILE A 97 -2.50 11.88 -2.92
C ILE A 97 -1.59 11.17 -3.91
N GLN A 98 -0.60 11.89 -4.39
CA GLN A 98 0.60 11.31 -4.98
C GLN A 98 1.67 11.32 -3.90
N PHE A 99 2.46 10.27 -3.76
CA PHE A 99 3.41 10.15 -2.67
C PHE A 99 4.65 9.34 -3.06
N ASP A 100 5.70 9.50 -2.29
CA ASP A 100 6.95 8.77 -2.43
C ASP A 100 6.87 7.46 -1.64
N THR A 101 6.89 6.32 -2.35
CA THR A 101 6.80 5.00 -1.73
C THR A 101 7.97 4.68 -0.81
N THR A 102 9.14 5.30 -1.02
CA THR A 102 10.30 5.11 -0.15
C THR A 102 10.12 5.72 1.23
N LYS A 103 9.26 6.75 1.32
CA LYS A 103 8.94 7.45 2.57
C LYS A 103 7.80 6.80 3.35
N LEU A 104 6.94 6.04 2.67
CA LEU A 104 5.73 5.47 3.26
C LEU A 104 5.99 4.59 4.50
N PRO A 105 6.96 3.63 4.49
CA PRO A 105 7.26 2.84 5.68
C PRO A 105 7.77 3.69 6.85
N ARG A 106 8.60 4.68 6.57
CA ARG A 106 9.16 5.58 7.58
C ARG A 106 8.08 6.46 8.22
N PHE A 107 7.05 6.79 7.47
CA PHE A 107 5.90 7.54 7.95
C PHE A 107 4.93 6.68 8.76
N ILE A 108 4.58 5.50 8.28
CA ILE A 108 3.51 4.67 8.86
C ILE A 108 3.99 3.85 10.06
N LEU A 109 5.13 3.14 9.97
CA LEU A 109 5.55 2.17 10.99
C LEU A 109 5.73 2.78 12.39
N PRO A 110 6.40 3.94 12.57
CA PRO A 110 6.50 4.57 13.88
C PRO A 110 5.15 4.94 14.48
N ARG A 111 4.20 5.39 13.64
CA ARG A 111 2.86 5.76 14.06
C ARG A 111 2.06 4.54 14.51
N LEU A 112 2.09 3.44 13.75
CA LEU A 112 1.45 2.19 14.14
C LEU A 112 2.00 1.63 15.45
N ASN A 113 3.32 1.60 15.62
CA ASN A 113 3.97 1.13 16.85
C ASN A 113 3.59 2.00 18.07
N LYS A 114 3.37 3.29 17.88
CA LYS A 114 2.99 4.22 18.95
C LYS A 114 1.49 4.11 19.31
N MET A 115 0.64 3.97 18.32
CA MET A 115 -0.82 4.09 18.48
C MET A 115 -1.50 2.76 18.84
N TYR A 116 -0.95 1.62 18.41
CA TYR A 116 -1.63 0.33 18.48
C TYR A 116 -0.86 -0.71 19.31
N GLN A 117 -1.33 -0.99 20.54
CA GLN A 117 -0.74 -2.01 21.40
C GLN A 117 -0.91 -3.45 20.89
N ASN A 118 -1.86 -3.66 19.99
CA ASN A 118 -2.12 -4.95 19.34
C ASN A 118 -1.39 -5.12 17.99
N PHE A 119 -0.54 -4.17 17.62
CA PHE A 119 0.35 -4.23 16.46
C PHE A 119 1.73 -4.76 16.85
N SER A 120 2.35 -5.51 15.95
CA SER A 120 3.74 -5.96 16.08
C SER A 120 4.41 -6.00 14.71
N GLU A 121 5.51 -5.29 14.56
CA GLU A 121 6.39 -5.37 13.41
C GLU A 121 7.40 -6.51 13.60
N LYS A 122 7.53 -7.37 12.58
CA LYS A 122 8.47 -8.49 12.56
C LYS A 122 9.35 -8.44 11.32
N ILE A 123 10.63 -8.25 11.56
CA ILE A 123 11.61 -8.16 10.48
C ILE A 123 12.19 -9.54 10.22
N LYS A 124 11.71 -10.20 9.18
CA LYS A 124 12.24 -11.47 8.69
C LYS A 124 11.77 -11.76 7.26
N THR A 125 12.60 -12.48 6.50
CA THR A 125 12.19 -13.02 5.21
C THR A 125 11.34 -14.28 5.43
N VAL A 126 10.10 -14.25 4.94
CA VAL A 126 9.20 -15.40 4.99
C VAL A 126 9.62 -16.38 3.91
N LYS A 127 9.84 -17.64 4.32
CA LYS A 127 10.23 -18.74 3.41
C LYS A 127 9.03 -19.56 2.98
N GLU A 128 8.10 -19.83 3.90
CA GLU A 128 6.96 -20.69 3.63
C GLU A 128 5.68 -20.13 4.24
N ILE A 129 4.60 -20.15 3.46
CA ILE A 129 3.23 -19.94 3.93
C ILE A 129 2.44 -21.20 3.59
N LYS A 130 1.90 -21.88 4.59
CA LYS A 130 1.23 -23.17 4.44
C LYS A 130 -0.15 -23.17 5.05
N SER A 131 -1.16 -23.52 4.26
CA SER A 131 -2.51 -23.73 4.76
C SER A 131 -2.60 -24.97 5.64
N LEU A 132 -3.24 -24.84 6.80
CA LEU A 132 -3.54 -25.92 7.74
C LEU A 132 -5.06 -26.09 7.94
N GLY A 133 -5.82 -25.87 6.88
CA GLY A 133 -7.28 -25.86 6.91
C GLY A 133 -7.84 -24.57 7.49
N LYS A 134 -8.19 -24.56 8.78
CA LYS A 134 -8.73 -23.35 9.44
C LYS A 134 -7.68 -22.37 9.94
N LYS A 135 -6.41 -22.69 9.82
CA LYS A 135 -5.26 -21.88 10.25
C LYS A 135 -4.23 -21.81 9.14
N VAL A 136 -3.30 -20.88 9.27
CA VAL A 136 -2.17 -20.75 8.35
C VAL A 136 -0.88 -20.71 9.15
N SER A 137 0.13 -21.45 8.67
CA SER A 137 1.49 -21.42 9.20
C SER A 137 2.36 -20.50 8.36
N ILE A 138 3.11 -19.63 9.00
CA ILE A 138 4.21 -18.85 8.38
C ILE A 138 5.51 -19.31 9.05
N ASP A 139 6.35 -20.04 8.36
CA ASP A 139 7.60 -20.58 8.87
C ASP A 139 7.42 -21.28 10.25
N GLY A 140 6.36 -22.07 10.42
CA GLY A 140 6.02 -22.76 11.66
C GLY A 140 5.21 -21.97 12.68
N GLN A 141 5.05 -20.65 12.53
CA GLN A 141 4.19 -19.84 13.39
C GLN A 141 2.75 -19.84 12.90
N ILE A 142 1.81 -20.11 13.81
CA ILE A 142 0.38 -20.26 13.49
C ILE A 142 -0.36 -18.93 13.60
N TYR A 143 -1.20 -18.65 12.60
CA TYR A 143 -2.09 -17.52 12.50
C TYR A 143 -3.52 -17.97 12.18
N ASP A 144 -4.50 -17.14 12.55
CA ASP A 144 -5.89 -17.35 12.16
C ASP A 144 -6.11 -16.94 10.70
N TYR A 145 -5.50 -15.83 10.29
CA TYR A 145 -5.55 -15.29 8.92
C TYR A 145 -4.20 -14.77 8.49
N VAL A 146 -3.92 -14.88 7.21
CA VAL A 146 -2.73 -14.30 6.57
C VAL A 146 -3.16 -13.53 5.33
N ILE A 147 -2.64 -12.33 5.19
CA ILE A 147 -2.80 -11.48 4.01
C ILE A 147 -1.41 -11.37 3.39
N ASP A 148 -1.25 -11.96 2.20
CA ASP A 148 0.02 -11.94 1.48
C ASP A 148 0.11 -10.70 0.59
N CYS A 149 0.99 -9.78 0.96
CA CYS A 149 1.26 -8.52 0.26
C CYS A 149 2.70 -8.48 -0.30
N ARG A 150 3.30 -9.62 -0.59
CA ARG A 150 4.69 -9.71 -1.07
C ARG A 150 4.90 -9.26 -2.52
N GLY A 151 3.84 -8.90 -3.22
CA GLY A 151 3.88 -8.54 -4.64
C GLY A 151 3.68 -9.76 -5.55
N TYR A 152 4.41 -9.81 -6.66
CA TYR A 152 4.27 -10.90 -7.62
C TYR A 152 4.92 -12.18 -7.10
N PRO A 153 4.25 -13.35 -7.25
CA PRO A 153 4.85 -14.64 -6.90
C PRO A 153 6.00 -14.97 -7.85
N GLU A 154 6.99 -15.69 -7.34
CA GLU A 154 8.09 -16.23 -8.17
C GLU A 154 7.64 -17.43 -9.01
N ASP A 155 6.65 -18.18 -8.52
CA ASP A 155 6.05 -19.34 -9.18
C ASP A 155 4.54 -19.15 -9.32
N TYR A 156 4.02 -19.39 -10.51
CA TYR A 156 2.61 -19.30 -10.88
C TYR A 156 1.94 -20.66 -11.07
N SER A 157 2.60 -21.78 -10.72
CA SER A 157 2.06 -23.14 -10.94
C SER A 157 0.71 -23.38 -10.27
N ASP A 158 0.46 -22.74 -9.13
CA ASP A 158 -0.80 -22.84 -8.37
C ASP A 158 -1.86 -21.82 -8.77
N TYR A 159 -1.59 -21.01 -9.80
CA TYR A 159 -2.50 -19.94 -10.25
C TYR A 159 -3.24 -20.34 -11.51
N ILE A 160 -4.53 -20.01 -11.56
CA ILE A 160 -5.31 -20.07 -12.82
C ILE A 160 -4.95 -18.81 -13.61
N ILE A 161 -4.21 -19.01 -14.70
CA ILE A 161 -3.90 -17.93 -15.65
C ILE A 161 -4.99 -17.92 -16.70
N SER A 162 -5.86 -16.89 -16.68
CA SER A 162 -6.88 -16.70 -17.68
C SER A 162 -6.28 -16.14 -18.99
N ASP A 163 -6.58 -14.93 -19.35
CA ASP A 163 -6.01 -14.29 -20.53
C ASP A 163 -4.69 -13.58 -20.21
N LYS A 164 -3.74 -13.65 -21.13
CA LYS A 164 -2.50 -12.90 -21.04
C LYS A 164 -2.69 -11.52 -21.65
N VAL A 165 -2.63 -10.49 -20.82
CA VAL A 165 -2.50 -9.11 -21.28
C VAL A 165 -1.02 -8.77 -21.27
N TYR A 166 -0.46 -8.50 -22.45
CA TYR A 166 0.94 -8.11 -22.58
C TYR A 166 1.04 -6.59 -22.55
N LEU A 167 1.84 -6.09 -21.61
CA LEU A 167 2.38 -4.74 -21.68
C LEU A 167 3.80 -4.88 -22.24
N ASP A 168 4.06 -4.33 -23.41
CA ASP A 168 5.38 -4.41 -24.05
C ASP A 168 6.43 -3.65 -23.25
N SER A 169 6.04 -2.55 -22.62
CA SER A 169 6.92 -1.75 -21.79
C SER A 169 6.14 -0.87 -20.83
N GLY A 170 6.79 -0.51 -19.73
CA GLY A 170 6.33 0.52 -18.80
C GLY A 170 7.50 1.45 -18.45
N ILE A 171 7.26 2.74 -18.45
CA ILE A 171 8.26 3.73 -18.09
C ILE A 171 7.80 4.42 -16.79
N VAL A 172 8.66 4.39 -15.78
CA VAL A 172 8.49 5.21 -14.58
C VAL A 172 9.47 6.37 -14.66
N VAL A 173 8.96 7.58 -14.70
CA VAL A 173 9.77 8.80 -14.74
C VAL A 173 9.72 9.47 -13.38
N LYS A 174 10.88 9.62 -12.75
CA LYS A 174 11.05 10.46 -11.58
C LYS A 174 11.45 11.85 -12.04
N SER A 175 10.53 12.82 -11.89
CA SER A 175 10.80 14.21 -12.18
C SER A 175 11.24 14.97 -10.92
N TYR A 176 12.27 15.80 -11.05
CA TYR A 176 12.73 16.72 -10.01
C TYR A 176 12.32 18.17 -10.30
N THR A 177 11.59 18.38 -11.38
CA THR A 177 11.09 19.71 -11.74
C THR A 177 9.90 20.03 -10.86
N PRO A 178 9.93 21.12 -10.08
CA PRO A 178 8.74 21.59 -9.40
C PRO A 178 7.64 21.88 -10.42
N GLY A 179 6.45 21.42 -10.16
CA GLY A 179 5.29 21.65 -11.02
C GLY A 179 4.02 21.63 -10.19
N ASP A 180 3.04 22.39 -10.61
CA ASP A 180 1.71 22.38 -10.02
C ASP A 180 0.93 21.18 -10.55
N TRP A 181 1.28 19.98 -10.04
CA TRP A 181 0.65 18.73 -10.45
C TRP A 181 -0.58 18.47 -9.59
N GLU A 182 -1.70 19.01 -9.99
CA GLU A 182 -2.99 18.73 -9.33
C GLU A 182 -3.60 17.39 -9.77
N TYR A 183 -3.12 16.81 -10.88
CA TYR A 183 -3.73 15.66 -11.52
C TYR A 183 -2.71 14.57 -11.84
N THR A 184 -3.18 13.33 -11.93
CA THR A 184 -2.42 12.24 -12.54
C THR A 184 -2.70 12.20 -14.05
N TYR A 185 -1.65 12.16 -14.85
CA TYR A 185 -1.75 12.04 -16.29
C TYR A 185 -1.52 10.59 -16.71
N HIS A 186 -2.44 10.05 -17.49
CA HIS A 186 -2.28 8.78 -18.17
C HIS A 186 -2.20 9.06 -19.68
N ILE A 187 -1.11 8.61 -20.29
CA ILE A 187 -0.86 8.73 -21.73
C ILE A 187 -0.96 7.32 -22.30
N ALA A 188 -1.88 7.14 -23.27
CA ALA A 188 -2.04 5.90 -24.00
C ALA A 188 -1.25 5.94 -25.33
#